data_f61649ad8472bb729ba276dbace7d66f
#
_entry.id   f61649ad8472bb729ba276dbace7d66f
#
_cell.length_a   1.000
_cell.length_b   1.000
_cell.length_c   1.000
_cell.angle_alpha   90.00
_cell.angle_beta   90.00
_cell.angle_gamma   90.00
#
_symmetry.space_group_name_H-M   'P 1'
#
loop_
_entity.id
_entity.type
_entity.pdbx_description
1 polymer ?
#
loop_
_entity_poly.entity_id
_entity_poly.type
_entity_poly.pdbx_seq_one_letter_code
_entity_poly.pdbx_strand_id
1 'polypeptide(L)'
;AIRVYAYIARQPIYNLNKEIRSYELLYRDARSGNVSIITDGDAATRNVLSEAMSLFGFSKLTNGHMAYIHFTKNLILNDFVRLADPKEVAVEVMADITIDAAVTRKLEELRKLGYTLVLEDYDGHGQYNSILPLINIVRVDFRRFGRDDQRRFARKLKKVPVTMLAEKIETQADFDA
;
A
#
# COMPACT_ATOMS: atom_id res chain seq x y z
N ALA A 1 -20.84 28.08 6.50
CA ALA A 1 -19.90 27.00 6.79
C ALA A 1 -19.89 26.04 5.59
N ILE A 2 -18.78 25.95 4.89
CA ILE A 2 -18.61 25.01 3.76
C ILE A 2 -18.43 23.61 4.39
N ARG A 3 -19.41 22.74 4.25
CA ARG A 3 -19.25 21.33 4.63
C ARG A 3 -18.36 20.66 3.58
N VAL A 4 -17.17 20.30 3.97
CA VAL A 4 -16.26 19.47 3.17
C VAL A 4 -16.68 18.03 3.39
N TYR A 5 -17.21 17.38 2.37
CA TYR A 5 -17.49 15.97 2.41
C TYR A 5 -16.21 15.23 1.95
N ALA A 6 -15.57 14.59 2.88
CA ALA A 6 -14.51 13.65 2.60
C ALA A 6 -14.98 12.25 2.99
N TYR A 7 -14.50 11.22 2.32
CA TYR A 7 -14.86 9.85 2.62
C TYR A 7 -13.67 8.91 2.41
N ILE A 8 -13.70 7.79 3.10
CA ILE A 8 -12.76 6.71 2.87
C ILE A 8 -13.35 5.77 1.82
N ALA A 9 -12.67 5.65 0.70
CA ALA A 9 -12.94 4.60 -0.28
C ALA A 9 -12.14 3.35 0.08
N ARG A 10 -12.71 2.17 -0.17
CA ARG A 10 -12.01 0.90 -0.06
C ARG A 10 -11.99 0.18 -1.39
N GLN A 11 -10.83 -0.35 -1.74
CA GLN A 11 -10.63 -1.15 -2.94
C GLN A 11 -10.21 -2.56 -2.54
N PRO A 12 -10.96 -3.60 -2.95
CA PRO A 12 -10.61 -4.97 -2.60
C PRO A 12 -9.35 -5.43 -3.34
N ILE A 13 -8.53 -6.22 -2.65
CA ILE A 13 -7.37 -6.91 -3.20
C ILE A 13 -7.67 -8.40 -3.16
N TYR A 14 -7.58 -9.08 -4.30
CA TYR A 14 -7.96 -10.46 -4.48
C TYR A 14 -6.75 -11.39 -4.52
N ASN A 15 -6.93 -12.63 -4.07
CA ASN A 15 -6.00 -13.71 -4.33
C ASN A 15 -6.26 -14.39 -5.70
N LEU A 16 -5.46 -15.39 -6.05
CA LEU A 16 -5.62 -16.15 -7.30
C LEU A 16 -6.96 -16.91 -7.40
N ASN A 17 -7.62 -17.18 -6.29
CA ASN A 17 -8.94 -17.82 -6.24
C ASN A 17 -10.10 -16.83 -6.35
N LYS A 18 -9.81 -15.54 -6.63
CA LYS A 18 -10.79 -14.43 -6.68
C LYS A 18 -11.49 -14.16 -5.34
N GLU A 19 -10.86 -14.53 -4.23
CA GLU A 19 -11.34 -14.23 -2.90
C GLU A 19 -10.70 -12.93 -2.40
N ILE A 20 -11.45 -12.11 -1.67
CA ILE A 20 -10.94 -10.89 -1.06
C ILE A 20 -9.88 -11.27 -0.01
N ARG A 21 -8.68 -10.76 -0.17
CA ARG A 21 -7.56 -10.98 0.73
C ARG A 21 -7.35 -9.82 1.70
N SER A 22 -7.56 -8.61 1.20
CA SER A 22 -7.34 -7.36 1.93
C SER A 22 -8.07 -6.21 1.24
N TYR A 23 -8.03 -5.04 1.85
CA TYR A 23 -8.55 -3.81 1.25
C TYR A 23 -7.51 -2.72 1.30
N GLU A 24 -7.36 -2.00 0.20
CA GLU A 24 -6.68 -0.72 0.19
C GLU A 24 -7.66 0.36 0.63
N LEU A 25 -7.26 1.21 1.58
CA LEU A 25 -8.04 2.35 2.03
C LEU A 25 -7.48 3.64 1.42
N LEU A 26 -8.36 4.39 0.80
CA LEU A 26 -8.03 5.60 0.07
C LEU A 26 -8.88 6.76 0.60
N TYR A 27 -8.22 7.87 0.91
CA TYR A 27 -8.91 9.11 1.24
C TYR A 27 -9.38 9.81 -0.04
N ARG A 28 -10.63 10.20 -0.08
CA ARG A 28 -11.25 10.93 -1.19
C ARG A 28 -11.83 12.25 -0.71
N ASP A 29 -11.43 13.35 -1.34
CA ASP A 29 -12.08 14.65 -1.17
C ASP A 29 -13.20 14.79 -2.20
N ALA A 30 -14.42 15.06 -1.73
CA ALA A 30 -15.60 15.19 -2.58
C ALA A 30 -15.51 16.36 -3.59
N ARG A 31 -14.58 17.29 -3.37
CA ARG A 31 -14.38 18.44 -4.29
C ARG A 31 -13.61 18.08 -5.55
N SER A 32 -12.85 17.01 -5.55
CA SER A 32 -11.97 16.61 -6.66
C SER A 32 -12.62 15.65 -7.67
N GLY A 33 -13.90 15.31 -7.50
CA GLY A 33 -14.55 14.29 -8.33
C GLY A 33 -13.89 12.91 -8.17
N ASN A 34 -13.81 12.13 -9.26
CA ASN A 34 -13.18 10.81 -9.25
C ASN A 34 -11.63 10.85 -9.31
N VAL A 35 -11.04 12.04 -9.31
CA VAL A 35 -9.58 12.21 -9.36
C VAL A 35 -9.09 12.51 -7.95
N SER A 36 -8.30 11.62 -7.38
CA SER A 36 -7.58 11.90 -6.12
C SER A 36 -6.43 12.86 -6.41
N ILE A 37 -6.71 14.17 -6.35
CA ILE A 37 -5.65 15.17 -6.25
C ILE A 37 -5.27 15.21 -4.77
N ILE A 38 -4.37 14.33 -4.37
CA ILE A 38 -3.76 14.37 -3.05
C ILE A 38 -2.64 15.40 -3.15
N THR A 39 -2.94 16.63 -2.79
CA THR A 39 -1.95 17.72 -2.70
C THR A 39 -1.09 17.61 -1.44
N ASP A 40 -1.57 16.88 -0.43
CA ASP A 40 -0.87 16.62 0.82
C ASP A 40 -1.12 15.16 1.26
N GLY A 41 -0.17 14.28 0.93
CA GLY A 41 -0.24 12.86 1.27
C GLY A 41 -0.22 12.60 2.78
N ASP A 42 0.45 13.45 3.56
CA ASP A 42 0.49 13.35 5.03
C ASP A 42 -0.89 13.60 5.62
N ALA A 43 -1.57 14.68 5.18
CA ALA A 43 -2.91 15.01 5.63
C ALA A 43 -3.92 13.92 5.23
N ALA A 44 -3.82 13.40 4.02
CA ALA A 44 -4.68 12.32 3.53
C ALA A 44 -4.56 11.06 4.40
N THR A 45 -3.34 10.62 4.67
CA THR A 45 -3.10 9.43 5.52
C THR A 45 -3.55 9.64 6.96
N ARG A 46 -3.26 10.82 7.54
CA ARG A 46 -3.75 11.15 8.90
C ARG A 46 -5.26 11.10 8.99
N ASN A 47 -5.96 11.63 7.98
CA ASN A 47 -7.42 11.61 7.92
C ASN A 47 -7.96 10.18 7.83
N VAL A 48 -7.38 9.31 6.97
CA VAL A 48 -7.77 7.90 6.88
C VAL A 48 -7.63 7.22 8.25
N LEU A 49 -6.48 7.35 8.89
CA LEU A 49 -6.22 6.72 10.18
C LEU A 49 -7.15 7.27 11.26
N SER A 50 -7.32 8.59 11.34
CA SER A 50 -8.15 9.25 12.33
C SER A 50 -9.62 8.87 12.21
N GLU A 51 -10.17 8.86 10.98
CA GLU A 51 -11.55 8.47 10.74
C GLU A 51 -11.78 6.98 10.95
N ALA A 52 -10.88 6.14 10.46
CA ALA A 52 -10.98 4.69 10.65
C ALA A 52 -10.94 4.30 12.13
N MET A 53 -10.10 4.97 12.93
CA MET A 53 -10.00 4.71 14.36
C MET A 53 -11.20 5.27 15.14
N SER A 54 -11.73 6.45 14.75
CA SER A 54 -12.78 7.15 15.51
C SER A 54 -14.18 6.63 15.23
N LEU A 55 -14.48 6.22 13.99
CA LEU A 55 -15.84 5.88 13.58
C LEU A 55 -16.21 4.42 13.83
N PHE A 56 -15.37 3.48 13.43
CA PHE A 56 -15.76 2.07 13.42
C PHE A 56 -14.62 1.08 13.70
N GLY A 57 -13.37 1.52 13.69
CA GLY A 57 -12.19 0.65 13.63
C GLY A 57 -11.97 0.04 12.24
N PHE A 58 -10.74 -0.36 11.96
CA PHE A 58 -10.35 -0.93 10.67
C PHE A 58 -11.13 -2.21 10.34
N SER A 59 -11.39 -3.07 11.33
CA SER A 59 -12.07 -4.34 11.15
C SER A 59 -13.45 -4.19 10.50
N LYS A 60 -14.22 -3.16 10.85
CA LYS A 60 -15.51 -2.90 10.20
C LYS A 60 -15.37 -2.36 8.78
N LEU A 61 -14.39 -1.51 8.53
CA LEU A 61 -14.13 -0.96 7.19
C LEU A 61 -13.68 -2.05 6.22
N THR A 62 -12.97 -3.05 6.68
CA THR A 62 -12.33 -4.08 5.88
C THR A 62 -12.94 -5.47 6.04
N ASN A 63 -14.08 -5.60 6.72
CA ASN A 63 -14.71 -6.88 7.04
C ASN A 63 -13.74 -7.87 7.71
N GLY A 64 -12.90 -7.39 8.62
CA GLY A 64 -11.91 -8.19 9.33
C GLY A 64 -10.63 -8.51 8.53
N HIS A 65 -10.52 -8.03 7.28
CA HIS A 65 -9.29 -8.16 6.49
C HIS A 65 -8.29 -7.06 6.81
N MET A 66 -7.03 -7.25 6.42
CA MET A 66 -5.98 -6.26 6.59
C MET A 66 -6.25 -5.03 5.70
N ALA A 67 -6.04 -3.84 6.27
CA ALA A 67 -6.11 -2.57 5.56
C ALA A 67 -4.73 -2.17 5.04
N TYR A 68 -4.59 -1.96 3.74
CA TYR A 68 -3.38 -1.40 3.13
C TYR A 68 -3.52 0.12 3.11
N ILE A 69 -2.56 0.82 3.68
CA ILE A 69 -2.56 2.28 3.80
C ILE A 69 -1.23 2.84 3.31
N HIS A 70 -1.30 3.84 2.44
CA HIS A 70 -0.13 4.59 1.99
C HIS A 70 0.44 5.45 3.11
N PHE A 71 1.75 5.33 3.36
CA PHE A 71 2.47 6.20 4.25
C PHE A 71 3.56 6.93 3.49
N THR A 72 3.59 8.25 3.62
CA THR A 72 4.66 9.08 3.09
C THR A 72 5.95 8.87 3.89
N LYS A 73 7.09 9.29 3.33
CA LYS A 73 8.37 9.28 4.04
C LYS A 73 8.29 9.97 5.40
N ASN A 74 7.64 11.14 5.47
CA ASN A 74 7.49 11.89 6.71
C ASN A 74 6.73 11.08 7.78
N LEU A 75 5.63 10.44 7.42
CA LEU A 75 4.81 9.66 8.34
C LEU A 75 5.50 8.36 8.78
N ILE A 76 6.33 7.78 7.92
CA ILE A 76 7.18 6.64 8.29
C ILE A 76 8.24 7.07 9.30
N LEU A 77 8.93 8.20 9.05
CA LEU A 77 10.03 8.66 9.90
C LEU A 77 9.57 9.22 11.25
N ASN A 78 8.37 9.78 11.35
CA ASN A 78 7.86 10.41 12.58
C ASN A 78 7.03 9.45 13.46
N ASP A 79 7.10 8.15 13.23
CA ASP A 79 6.39 7.11 14.00
C ASP A 79 4.86 7.15 13.91
N PHE A 80 4.30 7.86 12.96
CA PHE A 80 2.84 7.94 12.80
C PHE A 80 2.22 6.56 12.50
N VAL A 81 2.97 5.68 11.84
CA VAL A 81 2.58 4.27 11.59
C VAL A 81 2.22 3.54 12.87
N ARG A 82 2.91 3.83 13.99
CA ARG A 82 2.72 3.15 15.28
C ARG A 82 1.38 3.42 15.96
N LEU A 83 0.61 4.37 15.45
CA LEU A 83 -0.78 4.58 15.88
C LEU A 83 -1.72 3.48 15.39
N ALA A 84 -1.34 2.74 14.37
CA ALA A 84 -2.11 1.63 13.81
C ALA A 84 -1.63 0.28 14.36
N ASP A 85 -2.56 -0.64 14.60
CA ASP A 85 -2.23 -2.01 15.00
C ASP A 85 -1.62 -2.78 13.82
N PRO A 86 -0.44 -3.40 13.96
CA PRO A 86 0.18 -4.18 12.90
C PRO A 86 -0.65 -5.40 12.46
N LYS A 87 -1.61 -5.84 13.28
CA LYS A 87 -2.55 -6.92 12.90
C LYS A 87 -3.67 -6.44 11.96
N GLU A 88 -3.94 -5.15 11.94
CA GLU A 88 -5.02 -4.56 11.16
C GLU A 88 -4.54 -3.78 9.93
N VAL A 89 -3.31 -3.24 9.97
CA VAL A 89 -2.77 -2.33 8.95
C VAL A 89 -1.47 -2.84 8.37
N ALA A 90 -1.41 -2.89 7.04
CA ALA A 90 -0.18 -3.04 6.26
C ALA A 90 0.30 -1.67 5.78
N VAL A 91 1.60 -1.44 5.88
CA VAL A 91 2.24 -0.17 5.50
C VAL A 91 2.63 -0.22 4.04
N GLU A 92 1.98 0.58 3.20
CA GLU A 92 2.37 0.74 1.81
C GLU A 92 3.43 1.84 1.68
N VAL A 93 4.57 1.45 1.14
CA VAL A 93 5.68 2.34 0.80
C VAL A 93 5.54 2.69 -0.67
N MET A 94 5.45 4.00 -0.96
CA MET A 94 5.33 4.50 -2.34
C MET A 94 6.65 4.33 -3.09
N ALA A 95 6.57 3.99 -4.38
CA ALA A 95 7.75 3.81 -5.23
C ALA A 95 8.57 5.09 -5.48
N ASP A 96 8.01 6.28 -5.23
CA ASP A 96 8.70 7.56 -5.34
C ASP A 96 9.47 7.96 -4.07
N ILE A 97 9.40 7.15 -3.01
CA ILE A 97 10.11 7.42 -1.76
C ILE A 97 11.63 7.34 -1.97
N THR A 98 12.34 8.36 -1.51
CA THR A 98 13.82 8.31 -1.48
C THR A 98 14.28 7.37 -0.38
N ILE A 99 14.92 6.26 -0.77
CA ILE A 99 15.46 5.27 0.17
C ILE A 99 16.82 5.74 0.65
N ASP A 100 16.87 6.16 1.89
CA ASP A 100 18.10 6.51 2.61
C ASP A 100 18.28 5.65 3.87
N ALA A 101 19.36 5.85 4.60
CA ALA A 101 19.65 5.10 5.81
C ALA A 101 18.59 5.27 6.91
N ALA A 102 17.95 6.44 6.99
CA ALA A 102 16.90 6.71 7.97
C ALA A 102 15.64 5.91 7.65
N VAL A 103 15.21 5.92 6.39
CA VAL A 103 14.07 5.12 5.92
C VAL A 103 14.34 3.63 6.12
N THR A 104 15.52 3.14 5.73
CA THR A 104 15.88 1.72 5.87
C THR A 104 15.79 1.27 7.31
N ARG A 105 16.40 2.02 8.26
CA ARG A 105 16.32 1.70 9.69
C ARG A 105 14.89 1.68 10.22
N LYS A 106 14.06 2.64 9.77
CA LYS A 106 12.68 2.70 10.20
C LYS A 106 11.86 1.51 9.67
N LEU A 107 12.07 1.10 8.43
CA LEU A 107 11.43 -0.09 7.87
C LEU A 107 11.86 -1.37 8.60
N GLU A 108 13.15 -1.50 8.98
CA GLU A 108 13.63 -2.60 9.83
C GLU A 108 12.92 -2.63 11.19
N GLU A 109 12.76 -1.47 11.82
CA GLU A 109 12.06 -1.33 13.09
C GLU A 109 10.58 -1.76 12.96
N LEU A 110 9.88 -1.27 11.94
CA LEU A 110 8.49 -1.63 11.68
C LEU A 110 8.32 -3.14 11.43
N ARG A 111 9.25 -3.76 10.71
CA ARG A 111 9.27 -5.21 10.53
C ARG A 111 9.40 -5.96 11.86
N LYS A 112 10.30 -5.53 12.74
CA LYS A 112 10.48 -6.13 14.09
C LYS A 112 9.23 -5.96 14.94
N LEU A 113 8.48 -4.89 14.77
CA LEU A 113 7.21 -4.65 15.45
C LEU A 113 6.03 -5.46 14.87
N GLY A 114 6.25 -6.21 13.80
CA GLY A 114 5.25 -7.09 13.21
C GLY A 114 4.41 -6.48 12.09
N TYR A 115 4.76 -5.28 11.60
CA TYR A 115 4.07 -4.69 10.46
C TYR A 115 4.38 -5.43 9.17
N THR A 116 3.34 -5.62 8.35
CA THR A 116 3.48 -6.02 6.95
C THR A 116 3.86 -4.82 6.13
N LEU A 117 4.99 -4.91 5.39
CA LEU A 117 5.47 -3.85 4.51
C LEU A 117 5.16 -4.20 3.06
N VAL A 118 4.57 -3.26 2.35
CA VAL A 118 4.16 -3.39 0.95
C VAL A 118 4.87 -2.33 0.12
N LEU A 119 5.56 -2.72 -0.93
CA LEU A 119 6.12 -1.80 -1.93
C LEU A 119 5.15 -1.71 -3.10
N GLU A 120 4.60 -0.53 -3.35
CA GLU A 120 3.67 -0.26 -4.45
C GLU A 120 4.40 0.21 -5.70
N ASP A 121 3.77 0.03 -6.87
CA ASP A 121 4.25 0.50 -8.18
C ASP A 121 5.70 0.07 -8.50
N TYR A 122 6.06 -1.15 -8.13
CA TYR A 122 7.41 -1.67 -8.40
C TYR A 122 7.69 -1.78 -9.90
N ASP A 123 8.80 -1.19 -10.32
CA ASP A 123 9.22 -1.10 -11.72
C ASP A 123 10.52 -1.86 -12.03
N GLY A 124 11.05 -2.59 -11.05
CA GLY A 124 12.29 -3.36 -11.19
C GLY A 124 13.58 -2.57 -11.03
N HIS A 125 13.52 -1.25 -10.78
CA HIS A 125 14.70 -0.42 -10.58
C HIS A 125 15.54 -0.85 -9.38
N GLY A 126 16.85 -0.67 -9.50
CA GLY A 126 17.83 -1.09 -8.49
C GLY A 126 17.79 -0.32 -7.18
N GLN A 127 17.15 0.87 -7.16
CA GLN A 127 17.03 1.70 -5.97
C GLN A 127 16.30 1.00 -4.79
N TYR A 128 15.44 0.01 -5.07
CA TYR A 128 14.72 -0.73 -4.05
C TYR A 128 15.48 -1.95 -3.52
N ASN A 129 16.61 -2.31 -4.12
CA ASN A 129 17.33 -3.55 -3.76
C ASN A 129 17.70 -3.61 -2.27
N SER A 130 18.02 -2.46 -1.67
CA SER A 130 18.39 -2.38 -0.24
C SER A 130 17.23 -2.69 0.70
N ILE A 131 15.99 -2.41 0.31
CA ILE A 131 14.81 -2.62 1.14
C ILE A 131 14.01 -3.88 0.77
N LEU A 132 14.22 -4.45 -0.41
CA LEU A 132 13.50 -5.67 -0.81
C LEU A 132 13.54 -6.79 0.24
N PRO A 133 14.66 -7.05 0.96
CA PRO A 133 14.68 -8.05 2.03
C PRO A 133 13.77 -7.75 3.22
N LEU A 134 13.36 -6.48 3.38
CA LEU A 134 12.47 -6.02 4.44
C LEU A 134 11.00 -6.05 4.03
N ILE A 135 10.73 -6.06 2.73
CA ILE A 135 9.39 -6.01 2.15
C ILE A 135 8.73 -7.41 2.20
N ASN A 136 7.45 -7.45 2.53
CA ASN A 136 6.65 -8.68 2.49
C ASN A 136 5.97 -8.88 1.13
N ILE A 137 5.46 -7.78 0.58
CA ILE A 137 4.61 -7.79 -0.61
C ILE A 137 5.10 -6.71 -1.57
N VAL A 138 5.28 -7.09 -2.83
CA VAL A 138 5.59 -6.17 -3.92
C VAL A 138 4.40 -6.14 -4.87
N ARG A 139 3.87 -4.97 -5.14
CA ARG A 139 2.75 -4.75 -6.08
C ARG A 139 3.27 -4.25 -7.41
N VAL A 140 2.79 -4.84 -8.49
CA VAL A 140 3.19 -4.53 -9.88
C VAL A 140 1.96 -4.20 -10.71
N ASP A 141 1.95 -3.06 -11.38
CA ASP A 141 0.90 -2.69 -12.32
C ASP A 141 1.03 -3.49 -13.62
N PHE A 142 0.20 -4.51 -13.80
CA PHE A 142 0.23 -5.38 -14.96
C PHE A 142 -0.20 -4.70 -16.26
N ARG A 143 -0.88 -3.55 -16.19
CA ARG A 143 -1.21 -2.76 -17.38
C ARG A 143 -0.01 -1.96 -17.89
N ARG A 144 0.90 -1.59 -16.99
CA ARG A 144 2.11 -0.84 -17.32
C ARG A 144 3.21 -1.70 -17.91
N PHE A 145 3.28 -2.99 -17.53
CA PHE A 145 4.37 -3.90 -17.88
C PHE A 145 3.85 -5.11 -18.66
N GLY A 146 4.50 -5.39 -19.80
CA GLY A 146 4.22 -6.59 -20.60
C GLY A 146 4.70 -7.87 -19.91
N ARG A 147 4.30 -9.03 -20.46
CA ARG A 147 4.61 -10.37 -19.92
C ARG A 147 6.10 -10.63 -19.68
N ASP A 148 6.98 -10.11 -20.54
CA ASP A 148 8.43 -10.31 -20.38
C ASP A 148 8.98 -9.55 -19.16
N ASP A 149 8.52 -8.33 -18.93
CA ASP A 149 8.84 -7.56 -17.73
C ASP A 149 8.30 -8.24 -16.47
N GLN A 150 7.05 -8.68 -16.49
CA GLN A 150 6.43 -9.40 -15.37
C GLN A 150 7.24 -10.67 -15.02
N ARG A 151 7.65 -11.46 -16.02
CA ARG A 151 8.51 -12.64 -15.83
C ARG A 151 9.89 -12.27 -15.29
N ARG A 152 10.46 -11.15 -15.75
CA ARG A 152 11.74 -10.63 -15.25
C ARG A 152 11.62 -10.24 -13.78
N PHE A 153 10.56 -9.54 -13.40
CA PHE A 153 10.29 -9.17 -12.00
C PHE A 153 10.09 -10.41 -11.13
N ALA A 154 9.27 -11.35 -11.57
CA ALA A 154 9.06 -12.60 -10.83
C ALA A 154 10.37 -13.37 -10.59
N ARG A 155 11.25 -13.45 -11.59
CA ARG A 155 12.56 -14.08 -11.44
C ARG A 155 13.47 -13.34 -10.48
N LYS A 156 13.47 -12.00 -10.50
CA LYS A 156 14.25 -11.17 -9.58
C LYS A 156 13.73 -11.33 -8.15
N LEU A 157 12.42 -11.27 -7.96
CA LEU A 157 11.77 -11.32 -6.66
C LEU A 157 11.80 -12.72 -6.02
N LYS A 158 11.91 -13.80 -6.80
CA LYS A 158 12.12 -15.16 -6.25
C LYS A 158 13.37 -15.31 -5.39
N LYS A 159 14.33 -14.40 -5.50
CA LYS A 159 15.58 -14.42 -4.72
C LYS A 159 15.44 -13.77 -3.35
N VAL A 160 14.32 -13.18 -3.04
CA VAL A 160 14.00 -12.52 -1.78
C VAL A 160 12.68 -13.03 -1.23
N PRO A 161 12.43 -12.97 0.09
CA PRO A 161 11.22 -13.53 0.70
C PRO A 161 10.03 -12.59 0.56
N VAL A 162 9.66 -12.26 -0.69
CA VAL A 162 8.51 -11.38 -0.99
C VAL A 162 7.45 -12.12 -1.78
N THR A 163 6.20 -11.69 -1.63
CA THR A 163 5.07 -12.08 -2.49
C THR A 163 4.83 -10.98 -3.52
N MET A 164 4.78 -11.35 -4.79
CA MET A 164 4.40 -10.43 -5.87
C MET A 164 2.88 -10.45 -6.05
N LEU A 165 2.26 -9.28 -6.04
CA LEU A 165 0.85 -9.09 -6.35
C LEU A 165 0.68 -8.23 -7.60
N ALA A 166 -0.25 -8.63 -8.47
CA ALA A 166 -0.67 -7.81 -9.59
C ALA A 166 -1.64 -6.72 -9.13
N GLU A 167 -1.46 -5.52 -9.68
CA GLU A 167 -2.36 -4.39 -9.48
C GLU A 167 -3.17 -4.10 -10.73
N LYS A 168 -4.30 -3.40 -10.51
CA LYS A 168 -5.15 -2.86 -11.58
C LYS A 168 -5.66 -3.94 -12.53
N ILE A 169 -5.98 -5.11 -11.99
CA ILE A 169 -6.66 -6.18 -12.70
C ILE A 169 -8.14 -5.81 -12.79
N GLU A 170 -8.62 -5.49 -13.98
CA GLU A 170 -9.99 -5.04 -14.21
C GLU A 170 -10.81 -6.01 -15.04
N THR A 171 -10.15 -6.86 -15.81
CA THR A 171 -10.78 -7.82 -16.72
C THR A 171 -10.33 -9.26 -16.46
N GLN A 172 -11.10 -10.22 -16.95
CA GLN A 172 -10.69 -11.62 -16.91
C GLN A 172 -9.38 -11.86 -17.70
N ALA A 173 -9.19 -11.14 -18.79
CA ALA A 173 -7.94 -11.23 -19.58
C ALA A 173 -6.71 -10.73 -18.80
N ASP A 174 -6.86 -9.69 -18.00
CA ASP A 174 -5.78 -9.21 -17.11
C ASP A 174 -5.45 -10.26 -16.05
N PHE A 175 -6.48 -10.96 -15.54
CA PHE A 175 -6.30 -12.00 -14.54
C PHE A 175 -5.60 -13.25 -15.08
N ASP A 176 -5.87 -13.61 -16.34
CA ASP A 176 -5.35 -14.81 -17.00
C ASP A 176 -3.94 -14.56 -17.60
N ALA A 177 -3.43 -13.33 -17.57
CA ALA A 177 -2.14 -12.94 -18.13
C ALA A 177 -0.96 -13.35 -17.26
#